data_39f8e4850cc6cce3ad40f3ac4b3aa1a7
#
_entry.id   39f8e4850cc6cce3ad40f3ac4b3aa1a7
#
_cell.length_a   1.000
_cell.length_b   1.000
_cell.length_c   1.000
_cell.angle_alpha   90.00
_cell.angle_beta   90.00
_cell.angle_gamma   90.00
#
_symmetry.space_group_name_H-M   'P 1'
#
loop_
_entity.id
_entity.type
_entity.pdbx_description
1 polymer ?
#
loop_
_entity_poly.entity_id
_entity_poly.type
_entity_poly.pdbx_seq_one_letter_code
_entity_poly.pdbx_strand_id
1 'polypeptide(L)'
;MSGQKRSDTDEMTFAEHIDALRPHLVRGVLAILALAVAAFLCKGLLIDGVLFGPMSAGFPTNRLLVWMAGLAGIEFVPGIERMQLINTAMAGQFNLHLKISMVAAFCIGFPYLLWELWRFARPALTERELRGCRRFVFYVSAGFFAGLLFGYFIIAPLTIGFLSQYSVSEQVTNMIDVSSYLSTVLNVSIACAVVFQLPLLVYFLTRMGLVSSSFLKRYRRHAFVGLLVIAAIITPPDIFSLILVIIPLYWLYELSIRLSSRIERRDAADGAVAAAVISATSDEN
;
A
#
# COMPACT_ATOMS: atom_id res chain seq x y z
N MET A 1 45.74 -29.04 29.61
CA MET A 1 44.41 -28.41 29.82
C MET A 1 44.13 -27.54 28.60
N SER A 2 43.48 -28.11 27.61
CA SER A 2 43.18 -27.44 26.37
C SER A 2 41.84 -26.73 26.51
N GLY A 3 41.85 -25.39 26.49
CA GLY A 3 40.67 -24.54 26.47
C GLY A 3 39.99 -24.62 25.12
N GLN A 4 38.87 -25.28 25.08
CA GLN A 4 37.97 -25.39 23.94
C GLN A 4 37.29 -24.04 23.74
N LYS A 5 37.74 -23.23 22.77
CA LYS A 5 37.05 -22.03 22.30
C LYS A 5 35.76 -22.50 21.63
N ARG A 6 34.64 -22.40 22.36
CA ARG A 6 33.32 -22.50 21.79
C ARG A 6 33.18 -21.36 20.77
N SER A 7 33.05 -21.73 19.52
CA SER A 7 32.51 -20.84 18.48
C SER A 7 31.02 -20.64 18.77
N ASP A 8 30.69 -19.60 19.53
CA ASP A 8 29.33 -19.10 19.67
C ASP A 8 28.92 -18.43 18.35
N THR A 9 28.53 -19.23 17.37
CA THR A 9 27.54 -18.83 16.42
C THR A 9 26.21 -18.93 17.18
N ASP A 10 25.85 -17.83 17.83
CA ASP A 10 24.53 -17.66 18.46
C ASP A 10 23.44 -17.75 17.36
N GLU A 11 23.05 -18.97 17.02
CA GLU A 11 21.76 -19.21 16.37
C GLU A 11 20.70 -18.92 17.45
N MET A 12 20.13 -17.69 17.42
CA MET A 12 19.02 -17.32 18.29
C MET A 12 17.94 -18.38 18.21
N THR A 13 17.53 -18.93 19.34
CA THR A 13 16.40 -19.84 19.40
C THR A 13 15.14 -19.09 18.98
N PHE A 14 14.17 -19.81 18.42
CA PHE A 14 12.89 -19.21 17.97
C PHE A 14 12.19 -18.42 19.08
N ALA A 15 12.32 -18.86 20.34
CA ALA A 15 11.78 -18.17 21.52
C ALA A 15 12.49 -16.83 21.76
N GLU A 16 13.82 -16.78 21.69
CA GLU A 16 14.61 -15.54 21.82
C GLU A 16 14.29 -14.54 20.72
N HIS A 17 14.03 -15.04 19.50
CA HIS A 17 13.62 -14.19 18.37
C HIS A 17 12.23 -13.56 18.61
N ILE A 18 11.27 -14.28 19.20
CA ILE A 18 9.97 -13.73 19.60
C ILE A 18 10.11 -12.70 20.72
N ASP A 19 10.96 -12.97 21.71
CA ASP A 19 11.21 -12.02 22.81
C ASP A 19 11.87 -10.73 22.29
N ALA A 20 12.73 -10.82 21.29
CA ALA A 20 13.30 -9.65 20.61
C ALA A 20 12.27 -8.84 19.81
N LEU A 21 11.19 -9.45 19.30
CA LEU A 21 10.12 -8.77 18.57
C LEU A 21 9.26 -7.88 19.48
N ARG A 22 9.02 -8.34 20.72
CA ARG A 22 8.11 -7.69 21.69
C ARG A 22 8.37 -6.19 21.89
N PRO A 23 9.61 -5.71 22.17
CA PRO A 23 9.86 -4.29 22.38
C PRO A 23 9.63 -3.44 21.12
N HIS A 24 9.90 -3.97 19.94
CA HIS A 24 9.66 -3.28 18.67
C HIS A 24 8.15 -3.14 18.37
N LEU A 25 7.39 -4.20 18.65
CA LEU A 25 5.93 -4.20 18.51
C LEU A 25 5.28 -3.19 19.47
N VAL A 26 5.70 -3.22 20.75
CA VAL A 26 5.18 -2.28 21.76
C VAL A 26 5.46 -0.82 21.38
N ARG A 27 6.68 -0.50 20.92
CA ARG A 27 7.02 0.86 20.44
C ARG A 27 6.18 1.26 19.25
N GLY A 28 5.99 0.35 18.29
CA GLY A 28 5.15 0.59 17.12
C GLY A 28 3.69 0.89 17.48
N VAL A 29 3.11 0.07 18.37
CA VAL A 29 1.73 0.25 18.85
C VAL A 29 1.59 1.56 19.63
N LEU A 30 2.52 1.88 20.53
CA LEU A 30 2.50 3.12 21.31
C LEU A 30 2.61 4.35 20.39
N ALA A 31 3.45 4.30 19.37
CA ALA A 31 3.56 5.39 18.40
C ALA A 31 2.25 5.60 17.63
N ILE A 32 1.59 4.51 17.18
CA ILE A 32 0.28 4.61 16.51
C ILE A 32 -0.77 5.16 17.47
N LEU A 33 -0.81 4.72 18.73
CA LEU A 33 -1.76 5.23 19.69
C LEU A 33 -1.55 6.74 19.95
N ALA A 34 -0.30 7.17 20.09
CA ALA A 34 0.01 8.59 20.24
C ALA A 34 -0.44 9.41 19.02
N LEU A 35 -0.17 8.90 17.82
CA LEU A 35 -0.65 9.51 16.57
C LEU A 35 -2.18 9.49 16.45
N ALA A 36 -2.85 8.44 16.94
CA ALA A 36 -4.30 8.36 16.94
C ALA A 36 -4.93 9.40 17.86
N VAL A 37 -4.34 9.63 19.03
CA VAL A 37 -4.78 10.70 19.95
C VAL A 37 -4.55 12.08 19.29
N ALA A 38 -3.39 12.32 18.70
CA ALA A 38 -3.09 13.57 18.00
C ALA A 38 -4.07 13.79 16.82
N ALA A 39 -4.32 12.75 16.02
CA ALA A 39 -5.27 12.76 14.92
C ALA A 39 -6.71 13.04 15.42
N PHE A 40 -7.11 12.44 16.53
CA PHE A 40 -8.42 12.67 17.15
C PHE A 40 -8.60 14.12 17.59
N LEU A 41 -7.55 14.78 18.11
CA LEU A 41 -7.60 16.19 18.46
C LEU A 41 -7.66 17.12 17.24
N CYS A 42 -7.18 16.67 16.08
CA CYS A 42 -7.19 17.41 14.81
C CYS A 42 -8.45 17.17 13.97
N LYS A 43 -9.64 17.10 14.62
CA LYS A 43 -10.92 16.76 14.01
C LYS A 43 -11.22 17.53 12.72
N GLY A 44 -11.10 18.86 12.71
CA GLY A 44 -11.44 19.68 11.54
C GLY A 44 -10.59 19.36 10.32
N LEU A 45 -9.27 19.18 10.50
CA LEU A 45 -8.39 18.80 9.40
C LEU A 45 -8.76 17.42 8.80
N LEU A 46 -9.05 16.43 9.65
CA LEU A 46 -9.32 15.08 9.21
C LEU A 46 -10.71 14.93 8.58
N ILE A 47 -11.72 15.50 9.19
CA ILE A 47 -13.10 15.34 8.73
C ILE A 47 -13.39 16.31 7.58
N ASP A 48 -13.22 17.59 7.81
CA ASP A 48 -13.60 18.62 6.84
C ASP A 48 -12.55 18.71 5.69
N GLY A 49 -11.26 18.60 6.00
CA GLY A 49 -10.19 18.69 5.00
C GLY A 49 -9.98 17.41 4.21
N VAL A 50 -9.87 16.28 4.90
CA VAL A 50 -9.52 15.00 4.26
C VAL A 50 -10.77 14.20 3.90
N LEU A 51 -11.68 13.94 4.85
CA LEU A 51 -12.81 13.04 4.59
C LEU A 51 -13.79 13.60 3.56
N PHE A 52 -14.19 14.86 3.72
CA PHE A 52 -15.12 15.52 2.80
C PHE A 52 -14.45 16.17 1.59
N GLY A 53 -13.11 16.14 1.52
CA GLY A 53 -12.36 16.61 0.34
C GLY A 53 -12.90 16.07 -0.98
N PRO A 54 -13.04 14.75 -1.18
CA PRO A 54 -13.53 14.16 -2.43
C PRO A 54 -14.94 14.62 -2.85
N MET A 55 -15.77 15.12 -1.90
CA MET A 55 -17.10 15.66 -2.18
C MET A 55 -17.07 17.11 -2.69
N SER A 56 -15.96 17.81 -2.56
CA SER A 56 -15.91 19.21 -2.98
C SER A 56 -15.72 19.34 -4.49
N ALA A 57 -16.42 20.30 -5.12
CA ALA A 57 -16.21 20.66 -6.53
C ALA A 57 -14.77 21.11 -6.81
N GLY A 58 -14.09 21.67 -5.79
CA GLY A 58 -12.69 22.09 -5.85
C GLY A 58 -11.68 20.96 -5.79
N PHE A 59 -12.11 19.71 -5.57
CA PHE A 59 -11.21 18.56 -5.48
C PHE A 59 -10.46 18.33 -6.80
N PRO A 60 -9.16 18.00 -6.78
CA PRO A 60 -8.33 17.92 -7.99
C PRO A 60 -8.90 17.02 -9.08
N THR A 61 -9.43 15.85 -8.71
CA THR A 61 -10.02 14.90 -9.64
C THR A 61 -11.32 15.41 -10.25
N ASN A 62 -12.17 16.02 -9.45
CA ASN A 62 -13.44 16.59 -9.93
C ASN A 62 -13.18 17.73 -10.93
N ARG A 63 -12.19 18.59 -10.63
CA ARG A 63 -11.74 19.64 -11.58
C ARG A 63 -11.18 19.06 -12.87
N LEU A 64 -10.38 18.00 -12.79
CA LEU A 64 -9.83 17.32 -13.95
C LEU A 64 -10.96 16.73 -14.82
N LEU A 65 -11.94 16.07 -14.19
CA LEU A 65 -13.08 15.48 -14.89
C LEU A 65 -13.94 16.55 -15.60
N VAL A 66 -14.23 17.65 -14.91
CA VAL A 66 -14.96 18.79 -15.52
C VAL A 66 -14.21 19.37 -16.69
N TRP A 67 -12.89 19.54 -16.56
CA TRP A 67 -12.02 20.05 -17.65
C TRP A 67 -12.00 19.10 -18.84
N MET A 68 -11.84 17.78 -18.62
CA MET A 68 -11.85 16.77 -19.67
C MET A 68 -13.21 16.70 -20.39
N ALA A 69 -14.31 16.76 -19.63
CA ALA A 69 -15.65 16.77 -20.19
C ALA A 69 -15.90 18.02 -21.05
N GLY A 70 -15.42 19.19 -20.60
CA GLY A 70 -15.46 20.43 -21.36
C GLY A 70 -14.70 20.34 -22.69
N LEU A 71 -13.56 19.65 -22.74
CA LEU A 71 -12.84 19.38 -24.00
C LEU A 71 -13.63 18.47 -24.96
N ALA A 72 -14.44 17.56 -24.42
CA ALA A 72 -15.32 16.67 -25.19
C ALA A 72 -16.65 17.31 -25.56
N GLY A 73 -16.92 18.56 -25.13
CA GLY A 73 -18.21 19.24 -25.36
C GLY A 73 -19.36 18.67 -24.53
N ILE A 74 -19.05 17.98 -23.43
CA ILE A 74 -20.03 17.35 -22.53
C ILE A 74 -20.17 18.22 -21.26
N GLU A 75 -21.38 18.65 -20.92
CA GLU A 75 -21.63 19.24 -19.61
C GLU A 75 -21.60 18.15 -18.55
N PHE A 76 -20.47 18.06 -17.84
CA PHE A 76 -20.31 17.15 -16.73
C PHE A 76 -20.42 17.92 -15.40
N VAL A 77 -21.50 17.67 -14.66
CA VAL A 77 -21.64 18.15 -13.29
C VAL A 77 -21.28 17.00 -12.37
N PRO A 78 -20.25 17.14 -11.53
CA PRO A 78 -19.95 16.11 -10.55
C PRO A 78 -21.18 15.86 -9.69
N GLY A 79 -21.76 14.65 -9.74
CA GLY A 79 -22.98 14.29 -9.01
C GLY A 79 -22.86 14.40 -7.48
N ILE A 80 -21.70 14.70 -7.02
CA ILE A 80 -21.28 14.86 -5.62
C ILE A 80 -21.92 16.10 -4.98
N GLU A 81 -22.20 17.17 -5.72
CA GLU A 81 -22.80 18.41 -5.20
C GLU A 81 -24.26 18.23 -4.72
N ARG A 82 -24.94 17.18 -5.18
CA ARG A 82 -26.33 16.88 -4.81
C ARG A 82 -26.44 15.82 -3.70
N MET A 83 -25.31 15.28 -3.26
CA MET A 83 -25.27 14.20 -2.29
C MET A 83 -25.50 14.73 -0.88
N GLN A 84 -26.60 14.29 -0.25
CA GLN A 84 -26.88 14.56 1.16
C GLN A 84 -26.44 13.36 1.99
N LEU A 85 -25.50 13.60 2.92
CA LEU A 85 -25.08 12.59 3.87
C LEU A 85 -25.98 12.63 5.09
N ILE A 86 -26.45 11.46 5.50
CA ILE A 86 -27.25 11.27 6.71
C ILE A 86 -26.49 10.42 7.71
N ASN A 87 -26.77 10.61 8.98
CA ASN A 87 -26.30 9.74 10.04
C ASN A 87 -27.52 9.10 10.71
N THR A 88 -27.65 7.79 10.56
CA THR A 88 -28.77 7.02 11.09
C THR A 88 -28.47 6.38 12.46
N ALA A 89 -27.20 6.26 12.82
CA ALA A 89 -26.79 5.65 14.08
C ALA A 89 -26.51 6.71 15.16
N MET A 90 -27.01 6.51 16.38
CA MET A 90 -26.83 7.43 17.50
C MET A 90 -25.33 7.71 17.79
N ALA A 91 -24.48 6.69 17.82
CA ALA A 91 -23.05 6.82 17.99
C ALA A 91 -22.26 6.95 16.66
N GLY A 92 -22.96 7.12 15.52
CA GLY A 92 -22.37 7.06 14.19
C GLY A 92 -21.24 8.06 14.00
N GLN A 93 -21.45 9.32 14.35
CA GLN A 93 -20.43 10.38 14.21
C GLN A 93 -19.22 10.17 15.13
N PHE A 94 -19.42 9.66 16.34
CA PHE A 94 -18.31 9.35 17.25
C PHE A 94 -17.46 8.18 16.71
N ASN A 95 -18.10 7.09 16.30
CA ASN A 95 -17.44 5.94 15.71
C ASN A 95 -16.68 6.31 14.43
N LEU A 96 -17.25 7.18 13.61
CA LEU A 96 -16.64 7.73 12.42
C LEU A 96 -15.34 8.49 12.77
N HIS A 97 -15.41 9.38 13.75
CA HIS A 97 -14.25 10.16 14.20
C HIS A 97 -13.14 9.25 14.74
N LEU A 98 -13.51 8.26 15.56
CA LEU A 98 -12.54 7.28 16.08
C LEU A 98 -11.90 6.47 14.93
N LYS A 99 -12.70 5.98 13.99
CA LYS A 99 -12.23 5.18 12.84
C LYS A 99 -11.26 5.96 11.95
N ILE A 100 -11.62 7.21 11.58
CA ILE A 100 -10.73 8.02 10.72
C ILE A 100 -9.44 8.40 11.44
N SER A 101 -9.50 8.70 12.75
CA SER A 101 -8.32 9.01 13.56
C SER A 101 -7.37 7.81 13.64
N MET A 102 -7.89 6.59 13.81
CA MET A 102 -7.09 5.38 13.85
C MET A 102 -6.44 5.09 12.49
N VAL A 103 -7.20 5.22 11.40
CA VAL A 103 -6.67 5.01 10.05
C VAL A 103 -5.63 6.06 9.68
N ALA A 104 -5.87 7.33 9.99
CA ALA A 104 -4.91 8.40 9.76
C ALA A 104 -3.61 8.15 10.54
N ALA A 105 -3.71 7.75 11.81
CA ALA A 105 -2.57 7.39 12.64
C ALA A 105 -1.77 6.22 12.05
N PHE A 106 -2.45 5.19 11.56
CA PHE A 106 -1.80 4.06 10.89
C PHE A 106 -1.08 4.51 9.62
N CYS A 107 -1.75 5.30 8.76
CA CYS A 107 -1.15 5.78 7.52
C CYS A 107 0.09 6.66 7.78
N ILE A 108 0.01 7.60 8.72
CA ILE A 108 1.13 8.48 9.08
C ILE A 108 2.24 7.69 9.78
N GLY A 109 1.88 6.76 10.67
CA GLY A 109 2.79 5.91 11.42
C GLY A 109 3.42 4.76 10.60
N PHE A 110 2.92 4.47 9.40
CA PHE A 110 3.37 3.36 8.56
C PHE A 110 4.88 3.33 8.31
N PRO A 111 5.56 4.43 7.96
CA PRO A 111 7.02 4.43 7.81
C PRO A 111 7.76 4.07 9.09
N TYR A 112 7.25 4.51 10.25
CA TYR A 112 7.84 4.20 11.54
C TYR A 112 7.64 2.72 11.91
N LEU A 113 6.46 2.15 11.65
CA LEU A 113 6.21 0.71 11.82
C LEU A 113 7.16 -0.13 10.97
N LEU A 114 7.34 0.25 9.72
CA LEU A 114 8.31 -0.41 8.82
C LEU A 114 9.72 -0.30 9.34
N TRP A 115 10.10 0.85 9.88
CA TRP A 115 11.41 1.06 10.47
C TRP A 115 11.63 0.18 11.70
N GLU A 116 10.65 0.05 12.60
CA GLU A 116 10.74 -0.85 13.76
C GLU A 116 10.78 -2.33 13.34
N LEU A 117 9.94 -2.73 12.38
CA LEU A 117 9.97 -4.08 11.81
C LEU A 117 11.32 -4.39 11.16
N TRP A 118 11.88 -3.42 10.46
CA TRP A 118 13.20 -3.55 9.86
C TRP A 118 14.30 -3.65 10.92
N ARG A 119 14.26 -2.86 11.97
CA ARG A 119 15.22 -2.96 13.10
C ARG A 119 15.21 -4.34 13.75
N PHE A 120 14.03 -4.92 13.85
CA PHE A 120 13.88 -6.29 14.32
C PHE A 120 14.50 -7.32 13.35
N ALA A 121 14.29 -7.17 12.05
CA ALA A 121 14.82 -8.10 11.05
C ALA A 121 16.34 -7.95 10.84
N ARG A 122 16.93 -6.81 11.20
CA ARG A 122 18.33 -6.46 10.98
C ARG A 122 19.35 -7.47 11.52
N PRO A 123 19.22 -8.05 12.72
CA PRO A 123 20.20 -9.02 13.25
C PRO A 123 20.28 -10.31 12.44
N ALA A 124 19.21 -10.67 11.73
CA ALA A 124 19.14 -11.87 10.89
C ALA A 124 19.67 -11.66 9.46
N LEU A 125 20.13 -10.43 9.11
CA LEU A 125 20.56 -10.06 7.77
C LEU A 125 22.08 -9.91 7.68
N THR A 126 22.64 -10.25 6.52
CA THR A 126 24.06 -10.11 6.25
C THR A 126 24.47 -8.64 6.06
N GLU A 127 25.76 -8.30 6.28
CA GLU A 127 26.27 -6.92 6.14
C GLU A 127 26.04 -6.32 4.74
N ARG A 128 26.00 -7.13 3.70
CA ARG A 128 25.69 -6.69 2.33
C ARG A 128 24.25 -6.23 2.19
N GLU A 129 23.31 -6.89 2.87
CA GLU A 129 21.88 -6.55 2.89
C GLU A 129 21.62 -5.30 3.73
N LEU A 130 22.40 -5.08 4.78
CA LEU A 130 22.31 -3.91 5.65
C LEU A 130 22.54 -2.57 4.95
N ARG A 131 23.41 -2.52 3.93
CA ARG A 131 23.67 -1.28 3.18
C ARG A 131 22.51 -0.78 2.34
N GLY A 132 21.54 -1.64 2.05
CA GLY A 132 20.30 -1.30 1.32
C GLY A 132 19.15 -0.81 2.19
N CYS A 133 19.24 -0.92 3.52
CA CYS A 133 18.14 -0.82 4.48
C CYS A 133 17.34 0.48 4.44
N ARG A 134 18.02 1.62 4.50
CA ARG A 134 17.33 2.93 4.47
C ARG A 134 16.58 3.15 3.17
N ARG A 135 17.18 2.74 2.06
CA ARG A 135 16.53 2.83 0.74
C ARG A 135 15.30 1.95 0.67
N PHE A 136 15.36 0.76 1.27
CA PHE A 136 14.26 -0.18 1.30
C PHE A 136 13.03 0.42 2.03
N VAL A 137 13.17 0.85 3.29
CA VAL A 137 12.08 1.47 4.05
C VAL A 137 11.52 2.69 3.31
N PHE A 138 12.39 3.48 2.67
CA PHE A 138 11.96 4.62 1.86
C PHE A 138 11.10 4.18 0.65
N TYR A 139 11.53 3.18 -0.13
CA TYR A 139 10.76 2.73 -1.31
C TYR A 139 9.44 2.07 -0.92
N VAL A 140 9.40 1.32 0.19
CA VAL A 140 8.17 0.74 0.73
C VAL A 140 7.20 1.84 1.14
N SER A 141 7.68 2.81 1.92
CA SER A 141 6.85 3.93 2.38
C SER A 141 6.37 4.77 1.19
N ALA A 142 7.25 5.06 0.23
CA ALA A 142 6.87 5.81 -0.98
C ALA A 142 5.82 5.06 -1.81
N GLY A 143 5.96 3.74 -1.98
CA GLY A 143 4.96 2.89 -2.63
C GLY A 143 3.61 2.92 -1.91
N PHE A 144 3.64 2.83 -0.58
CA PHE A 144 2.43 2.90 0.25
C PHE A 144 1.69 4.23 0.08
N PHE A 145 2.41 5.35 0.22
CA PHE A 145 1.81 6.66 0.04
C PHE A 145 1.35 6.91 -1.40
N ALA A 146 2.10 6.45 -2.40
CA ALA A 146 1.67 6.55 -3.79
C ALA A 146 0.34 5.80 -4.02
N GLY A 147 0.20 4.58 -3.47
CA GLY A 147 -1.04 3.82 -3.53
C GLY A 147 -2.18 4.48 -2.75
N LEU A 148 -1.89 4.98 -1.54
CA LEU A 148 -2.86 5.71 -0.72
C LEU A 148 -3.40 6.95 -1.44
N LEU A 149 -2.51 7.77 -2.01
CA LEU A 149 -2.87 8.96 -2.76
C LEU A 149 -3.62 8.61 -4.05
N PHE A 150 -3.20 7.56 -4.75
CA PHE A 150 -3.92 7.07 -5.92
C PHE A 150 -5.35 6.64 -5.57
N GLY A 151 -5.52 5.83 -4.52
CA GLY A 151 -6.85 5.42 -4.05
C GLY A 151 -7.72 6.61 -3.61
N TYR A 152 -7.15 7.54 -2.86
CA TYR A 152 -7.85 8.70 -2.32
C TYR A 152 -8.17 9.76 -3.39
N PHE A 153 -7.22 10.13 -4.23
CA PHE A 153 -7.41 11.20 -5.21
C PHE A 153 -8.10 10.74 -6.49
N ILE A 154 -7.92 9.49 -6.90
CA ILE A 154 -8.43 9.02 -8.20
C ILE A 154 -9.61 8.07 -8.00
N ILE A 155 -9.42 6.96 -7.31
CA ILE A 155 -10.43 5.90 -7.25
C ILE A 155 -11.63 6.31 -6.39
N ALA A 156 -11.40 6.83 -5.18
CA ALA A 156 -12.48 7.17 -4.26
C ALA A 156 -13.49 8.18 -4.85
N PRO A 157 -13.08 9.35 -5.42
CA PRO A 157 -14.04 10.29 -5.97
C PRO A 157 -14.78 9.74 -7.19
N LEU A 158 -14.14 8.93 -8.04
CA LEU A 158 -14.79 8.30 -9.19
C LEU A 158 -15.83 7.28 -8.76
N THR A 159 -15.48 6.42 -7.80
CA THR A 159 -16.39 5.44 -7.22
C THR A 159 -17.59 6.11 -6.56
N ILE A 160 -17.36 7.16 -5.76
CA ILE A 160 -18.43 7.91 -5.09
C ILE A 160 -19.30 8.62 -6.11
N GLY A 161 -18.69 9.28 -7.10
CA GLY A 161 -19.40 9.96 -8.18
C GLY A 161 -20.30 9.00 -8.95
N PHE A 162 -19.83 7.81 -9.27
CA PHE A 162 -20.63 6.77 -9.94
C PHE A 162 -21.79 6.29 -9.06
N LEU A 163 -21.48 5.84 -7.82
CA LEU A 163 -22.48 5.26 -6.93
C LEU A 163 -23.55 6.27 -6.49
N SER A 164 -23.19 7.54 -6.32
CA SER A 164 -24.14 8.59 -5.92
C SER A 164 -25.16 8.92 -7.02
N GLN A 165 -24.78 8.74 -8.29
CA GLN A 165 -25.64 9.00 -9.44
C GLN A 165 -26.40 7.77 -9.91
N TYR A 166 -25.96 6.57 -9.50
CA TYR A 166 -26.61 5.34 -9.93
C TYR A 166 -27.99 5.20 -9.26
N SER A 167 -29.04 5.20 -10.07
CA SER A 167 -30.43 5.00 -9.64
C SER A 167 -31.08 3.89 -10.47
N VAL A 168 -31.78 3.00 -9.79
CA VAL A 168 -32.56 1.92 -10.44
C VAL A 168 -33.89 2.45 -10.95
N SER A 169 -34.42 3.49 -10.31
CA SER A 169 -35.72 4.08 -10.63
C SER A 169 -35.77 5.55 -10.16
N GLU A 170 -36.46 6.40 -10.90
CA GLU A 170 -36.71 7.80 -10.51
C GLU A 170 -37.50 7.94 -9.19
N GLN A 171 -38.19 6.86 -8.78
CA GLN A 171 -38.98 6.83 -7.53
C GLN A 171 -38.07 6.60 -6.29
N VAL A 172 -36.78 6.27 -6.47
CA VAL A 172 -35.85 5.99 -5.39
C VAL A 172 -34.85 7.14 -5.25
N THR A 173 -34.89 7.82 -4.14
CA THR A 173 -33.91 8.86 -3.79
C THR A 173 -32.78 8.25 -3.00
N ASN A 174 -31.56 8.44 -3.48
CA ASN A 174 -30.36 7.95 -2.78
C ASN A 174 -30.06 8.82 -1.56
N MET A 175 -30.24 8.26 -0.36
CA MET A 175 -29.79 8.83 0.91
C MET A 175 -28.58 8.04 1.39
N ILE A 176 -27.40 8.65 1.38
CA ILE A 176 -26.15 7.95 1.68
C ILE A 176 -25.78 8.15 3.15
N ASP A 177 -25.63 7.05 3.89
CA ASP A 177 -25.12 7.11 5.26
C ASP A 177 -23.65 7.51 5.28
N VAL A 178 -23.31 8.41 6.21
CA VAL A 178 -21.96 8.94 6.35
C VAL A 178 -20.92 7.87 6.66
N SER A 179 -21.30 6.79 7.37
CA SER A 179 -20.42 5.67 7.68
C SER A 179 -20.12 4.82 6.44
N SER A 180 -21.11 4.67 5.54
CA SER A 180 -20.93 3.99 4.25
C SER A 180 -19.98 4.76 3.34
N TYR A 181 -20.19 6.09 3.22
CA TYR A 181 -19.29 6.98 2.50
C TYR A 181 -17.85 6.87 3.02
N LEU A 182 -17.66 7.04 4.34
CA LEU A 182 -16.35 6.93 4.98
C LEU A 182 -15.68 5.57 4.70
N SER A 183 -16.44 4.50 4.86
CA SER A 183 -15.93 3.14 4.64
C SER A 183 -15.45 2.95 3.21
N THR A 184 -16.16 3.49 2.23
CA THR A 184 -15.77 3.44 0.82
C THR A 184 -14.46 4.19 0.59
N VAL A 185 -14.35 5.45 1.06
CA VAL A 185 -13.13 6.25 0.91
C VAL A 185 -11.92 5.55 1.54
N LEU A 186 -12.07 5.10 2.80
CA LEU A 186 -10.97 4.49 3.54
C LEU A 186 -10.57 3.13 2.96
N ASN A 187 -11.55 2.26 2.68
CA ASN A 187 -11.27 0.92 2.18
C ASN A 187 -10.56 0.97 0.83
N VAL A 188 -11.06 1.78 -0.11
CA VAL A 188 -10.43 1.94 -1.43
C VAL A 188 -9.03 2.50 -1.30
N SER A 189 -8.82 3.54 -0.48
CA SER A 189 -7.51 4.17 -0.31
C SER A 189 -6.49 3.22 0.32
N ILE A 190 -6.87 2.52 1.40
CA ILE A 190 -5.97 1.57 2.09
C ILE A 190 -5.69 0.36 1.20
N ALA A 191 -6.69 -0.17 0.53
CA ALA A 191 -6.53 -1.32 -0.35
C ALA A 191 -5.58 -1.00 -1.51
N CYS A 192 -5.70 0.18 -2.13
CA CYS A 192 -4.72 0.64 -3.13
C CYS A 192 -3.31 0.77 -2.51
N ALA A 193 -3.18 1.33 -1.30
CA ALA A 193 -1.89 1.44 -0.63
C ALA A 193 -1.22 0.07 -0.41
N VAL A 194 -1.99 -0.95 -0.03
CA VAL A 194 -1.50 -2.33 0.16
C VAL A 194 -1.11 -2.96 -1.17
N VAL A 195 -1.93 -2.82 -2.20
CA VAL A 195 -1.64 -3.43 -3.52
C VAL A 195 -0.45 -2.78 -4.21
N PHE A 196 -0.20 -1.50 -3.97
CA PHE A 196 1.02 -0.84 -4.44
C PHE A 196 2.30 -1.40 -3.81
N GLN A 197 2.21 -2.29 -2.81
CA GLN A 197 3.35 -3.05 -2.29
C GLN A 197 3.71 -4.27 -3.14
N LEU A 198 2.93 -4.64 -4.17
CA LEU A 198 3.22 -5.80 -5.02
C LEU A 198 4.64 -5.81 -5.60
N PRO A 199 5.20 -4.71 -6.14
CA PRO A 199 6.57 -4.70 -6.66
C PRO A 199 7.60 -5.05 -5.59
N LEU A 200 7.36 -4.63 -4.37
CA LEU A 200 8.21 -4.90 -3.24
C LEU A 200 8.13 -6.37 -2.78
N LEU A 201 6.92 -6.92 -2.70
CA LEU A 201 6.71 -8.32 -2.40
C LEU A 201 7.46 -9.20 -3.41
N VAL A 202 7.34 -8.91 -4.71
CA VAL A 202 8.05 -9.60 -5.77
C VAL A 202 9.57 -9.43 -5.63
N TYR A 203 10.05 -8.24 -5.26
CA TYR A 203 11.46 -7.99 -4.98
C TYR A 203 12.01 -8.96 -3.93
N PHE A 204 11.31 -9.11 -2.81
CA PHE A 204 11.71 -10.04 -1.75
C PHE A 204 11.71 -11.50 -2.21
N LEU A 205 10.61 -11.94 -2.80
CA LEU A 205 10.48 -13.31 -3.28
C LEU A 205 11.57 -13.67 -4.31
N THR A 206 11.95 -12.70 -5.15
CA THR A 206 13.06 -12.89 -6.11
C THR A 206 14.40 -12.96 -5.40
N ARG A 207 14.64 -12.12 -4.40
CA ARG A 207 15.87 -12.15 -3.60
C ARG A 207 16.06 -13.45 -2.82
N MET A 208 14.93 -14.02 -2.34
CA MET A 208 14.93 -15.33 -1.68
C MET A 208 15.03 -16.52 -2.66
N GLY A 209 15.06 -16.25 -3.97
CA GLY A 209 15.07 -17.30 -5.00
C GLY A 209 13.76 -18.06 -5.17
N LEU A 210 12.67 -17.62 -4.50
CA LEU A 210 11.36 -18.28 -4.56
C LEU A 210 10.61 -17.98 -5.85
N VAL A 211 10.85 -16.82 -6.46
CA VAL A 211 10.19 -16.35 -7.68
C VAL A 211 11.23 -15.84 -8.67
N SER A 212 11.13 -16.26 -9.93
CA SER A 212 11.98 -15.79 -11.02
C SER A 212 11.22 -14.89 -11.98
N SER A 213 11.95 -14.04 -12.71
CA SER A 213 11.37 -13.19 -13.76
C SER A 213 10.76 -14.03 -14.89
N SER A 214 11.31 -15.18 -15.19
CA SER A 214 10.78 -16.15 -16.15
C SER A 214 9.44 -16.75 -15.69
N PHE A 215 9.33 -17.09 -14.40
CA PHE A 215 8.09 -17.54 -13.78
C PHE A 215 7.01 -16.45 -13.90
N LEU A 216 7.29 -15.22 -13.47
CA LEU A 216 6.34 -14.11 -13.57
C LEU A 216 5.88 -13.88 -15.02
N LYS A 217 6.80 -13.90 -16.00
CA LYS A 217 6.46 -13.76 -17.43
C LYS A 217 5.54 -14.87 -17.93
N ARG A 218 5.81 -16.12 -17.53
CA ARG A 218 5.00 -17.28 -17.93
C ARG A 218 3.57 -17.20 -17.39
N TYR A 219 3.41 -16.72 -16.14
CA TYR A 219 2.12 -16.67 -15.47
C TYR A 219 1.37 -15.33 -15.59
N ARG A 220 1.75 -14.45 -16.54
CA ARG A 220 1.11 -13.15 -16.77
C ARG A 220 -0.42 -13.22 -16.88
N ARG A 221 -0.94 -14.19 -17.64
CA ARG A 221 -2.40 -14.36 -17.84
C ARG A 221 -3.12 -14.68 -16.53
N HIS A 222 -2.54 -15.55 -15.72
CA HIS A 222 -3.10 -15.92 -14.41
C HIS A 222 -3.00 -14.77 -13.42
N ALA A 223 -1.87 -14.05 -13.43
CA ALA A 223 -1.70 -12.85 -12.61
C ALA A 223 -2.71 -11.76 -12.96
N PHE A 224 -3.01 -11.56 -14.24
CA PHE A 224 -4.05 -10.61 -14.67
C PHE A 224 -5.42 -10.97 -14.10
N VAL A 225 -5.81 -12.26 -14.15
CA VAL A 225 -7.07 -12.73 -13.53
C VAL A 225 -7.04 -12.54 -12.02
N GLY A 226 -5.92 -12.86 -11.35
CA GLY A 226 -5.76 -12.60 -9.91
C GLY A 226 -5.89 -11.12 -9.56
N LEU A 227 -5.27 -10.23 -10.35
CA LEU A 227 -5.39 -8.78 -10.17
C LEU A 227 -6.82 -8.27 -10.41
N LEU A 228 -7.56 -8.86 -11.37
CA LEU A 228 -8.98 -8.57 -11.57
C LEU A 228 -9.81 -8.93 -10.34
N VAL A 229 -9.57 -10.09 -9.75
CA VAL A 229 -10.26 -10.50 -8.51
C VAL A 229 -9.93 -9.55 -7.36
N ILE A 230 -8.65 -9.18 -7.20
CA ILE A 230 -8.22 -8.22 -6.19
C ILE A 230 -8.90 -6.86 -6.42
N ALA A 231 -8.91 -6.36 -7.65
CA ALA A 231 -9.57 -5.11 -8.01
C ALA A 231 -11.07 -5.15 -7.71
N ALA A 232 -11.75 -6.26 -8.03
CA ALA A 232 -13.17 -6.44 -7.74
C ALA A 232 -13.51 -6.50 -6.23
N ILE A 233 -12.58 -6.95 -5.40
CA ILE A 233 -12.74 -6.94 -3.94
C ILE A 233 -12.54 -5.51 -3.38
N ILE A 234 -11.62 -4.75 -3.97
CA ILE A 234 -11.28 -3.39 -3.53
C ILE A 234 -12.36 -2.38 -3.90
N THR A 235 -12.85 -2.47 -5.13
CA THR A 235 -13.85 -1.53 -5.65
C THR A 235 -15.26 -2.04 -5.37
N PRO A 236 -16.22 -1.13 -5.12
CA PRO A 236 -17.61 -1.47 -5.20
C PRO A 236 -17.95 -2.14 -6.55
N PRO A 237 -19.08 -2.87 -6.65
CA PRO A 237 -19.43 -3.64 -7.84
C PRO A 237 -19.81 -2.73 -9.02
N ASP A 238 -18.86 -1.95 -9.52
CA ASP A 238 -19.00 -1.13 -10.72
C ASP A 238 -17.87 -1.41 -11.72
N ILE A 239 -18.22 -1.55 -12.99
CA ILE A 239 -17.29 -1.91 -14.07
C ILE A 239 -16.30 -0.78 -14.35
N PHE A 240 -16.71 0.48 -14.15
CA PHE A 240 -15.89 1.63 -14.47
C PHE A 240 -14.71 1.78 -13.51
N SER A 241 -14.97 1.74 -12.20
CA SER A 241 -13.92 1.75 -11.17
C SER A 241 -13.02 0.52 -11.30
N LEU A 242 -13.59 -0.67 -11.63
CA LEU A 242 -12.81 -1.88 -11.86
C LEU A 242 -11.76 -1.69 -12.97
N ILE A 243 -12.19 -1.18 -14.15
CA ILE A 243 -11.28 -0.93 -15.28
C ILE A 243 -10.21 0.08 -14.89
N LEU A 244 -10.58 1.12 -14.17
CA LEU A 244 -9.65 2.16 -13.77
C LEU A 244 -8.59 1.66 -12.78
N VAL A 245 -8.94 0.74 -11.88
CA VAL A 245 -8.03 0.14 -10.91
C VAL A 245 -7.12 -0.88 -11.57
N ILE A 246 -7.62 -1.72 -12.49
CA ILE A 246 -6.82 -2.80 -13.09
C ILE A 246 -5.65 -2.29 -13.92
N ILE A 247 -5.80 -1.12 -14.57
CA ILE A 247 -4.74 -0.54 -15.40
C ILE A 247 -3.45 -0.29 -14.59
N PRO A 248 -3.45 0.50 -13.49
CA PRO A 248 -2.25 0.71 -12.71
C PRO A 248 -1.77 -0.55 -12.00
N LEU A 249 -2.68 -1.45 -11.58
CA LEU A 249 -2.28 -2.73 -10.96
C LEU A 249 -1.49 -3.61 -11.94
N TYR A 250 -1.95 -3.69 -13.18
CA TYR A 250 -1.22 -4.42 -14.22
C TYR A 250 0.13 -3.77 -14.55
N TRP A 251 0.18 -2.44 -14.56
CA TRP A 251 1.44 -1.73 -14.74
C TRP A 251 2.43 -1.98 -13.59
N LEU A 252 1.96 -2.04 -12.34
CA LEU A 252 2.77 -2.42 -11.18
C LEU A 252 3.29 -3.86 -11.27
N TYR A 253 2.47 -4.77 -11.79
CA TYR A 253 2.90 -6.13 -12.05
C TYR A 253 4.03 -6.20 -13.11
N GLU A 254 3.90 -5.47 -14.22
CA GLU A 254 4.97 -5.38 -15.23
C GLU A 254 6.23 -4.72 -14.67
N LEU A 255 6.08 -3.72 -13.81
CA LEU A 255 7.21 -3.13 -13.08
C LEU A 255 7.90 -4.17 -12.19
N SER A 256 7.13 -5.03 -11.53
CA SER A 256 7.65 -6.13 -10.69
C SER A 256 8.48 -7.13 -11.51
N ILE A 257 8.04 -7.47 -12.72
CA ILE A 257 8.80 -8.34 -13.63
C ILE A 257 10.14 -7.70 -14.02
N ARG A 258 10.14 -6.40 -14.33
CA ARG A 258 11.37 -5.66 -14.68
C ARG A 258 12.33 -5.60 -13.49
N LEU A 259 11.80 -5.41 -12.28
CA LEU A 259 12.58 -5.38 -11.06
C LEU A 259 13.22 -6.75 -10.77
N SER A 260 12.45 -7.82 -10.85
CA SER A 260 12.92 -9.21 -10.71
C SER A 260 14.05 -9.53 -11.71
N SER A 261 13.85 -9.19 -13.00
CA SER A 261 14.89 -9.37 -14.04
C SER A 261 16.20 -8.63 -13.75
N ARG A 262 16.12 -7.42 -13.15
CA ARG A 262 17.32 -6.65 -12.78
C ARG A 262 18.08 -7.27 -11.62
N ILE A 263 17.36 -7.87 -10.66
CA ILE A 263 17.96 -8.56 -9.52
C ILE A 263 18.71 -9.79 -10.02
N GLU A 264 18.06 -10.66 -10.79
CA GLU A 264 18.66 -11.87 -11.33
C GLU A 264 19.94 -11.58 -12.13
N ARG A 265 19.93 -10.52 -12.95
CA ARG A 265 21.12 -10.12 -13.71
C ARG A 265 22.26 -9.63 -12.82
N ARG A 266 21.97 -8.93 -11.74
CA ARG A 266 22.99 -8.48 -10.78
C ARG A 266 23.59 -9.65 -10.03
N ASP A 267 22.74 -10.55 -9.53
CA ASP A 267 23.21 -11.71 -8.78
C ASP A 267 24.04 -12.66 -9.68
N ALA A 268 23.69 -12.79 -10.96
CA ALA A 268 24.48 -13.54 -11.93
C ALA A 268 25.83 -12.86 -12.26
N ALA A 269 25.85 -11.53 -12.36
CA ALA A 269 27.09 -10.78 -12.59
C ALA A 269 28.05 -10.86 -11.38
N ASP A 270 27.49 -10.71 -10.16
CA ASP A 270 28.28 -10.84 -8.92
C ASP A 270 28.83 -12.26 -8.76
N GLY A 271 28.06 -13.28 -9.12
CA GLY A 271 28.51 -14.68 -9.13
C GLY A 271 29.64 -14.95 -10.15
N ALA A 272 29.55 -14.38 -11.35
CA ALA A 272 30.59 -14.51 -12.38
C ALA A 272 31.89 -13.84 -11.95
N VAL A 273 31.82 -12.67 -11.33
CA VAL A 273 33.01 -11.98 -10.78
C VAL A 273 33.65 -12.79 -9.66
N ALA A 274 32.84 -13.34 -8.75
CA ALA A 274 33.36 -14.19 -7.66
C ALA A 274 34.07 -15.46 -8.20
N ALA A 275 33.48 -16.11 -9.21
CA ALA A 275 34.07 -17.28 -9.86
C ALA A 275 35.39 -16.93 -10.56
N ALA A 276 35.49 -15.80 -11.26
CA ALA A 276 36.69 -15.33 -11.92
C ALA A 276 37.84 -15.01 -10.92
N VAL A 277 37.49 -14.44 -9.76
CA VAL A 277 38.50 -14.17 -8.70
C VAL A 277 39.04 -15.48 -8.11
N ILE A 278 38.16 -16.47 -7.89
CA ILE A 278 38.58 -17.77 -7.35
C ILE A 278 39.51 -18.51 -8.36
N SER A 279 39.20 -18.48 -9.67
CA SER A 279 40.04 -19.09 -10.69
C SER A 279 41.42 -18.41 -10.79
N ALA A 280 41.48 -17.07 -10.72
CA ALA A 280 42.73 -16.34 -10.76
C ALA A 280 43.63 -16.64 -9.55
N THR A 281 43.07 -16.81 -8.35
CA THR A 281 43.82 -17.18 -7.14
C THR A 281 44.23 -18.63 -7.10
N SER A 282 43.61 -19.55 -7.85
CA SER A 282 43.98 -20.95 -7.95
C SER A 282 45.10 -21.17 -8.95
N ASP A 283 45.29 -20.27 -9.94
CA ASP A 283 46.38 -20.36 -10.94
C ASP A 283 47.73 -19.78 -10.43
N GLU A 284 47.74 -19.06 -9.30
CA GLU A 284 48.92 -18.50 -8.66
C GLU A 284 49.55 -19.40 -7.59
N ASN A 285 48.94 -20.53 -7.22
CA ASN A 285 49.48 -21.53 -6.28
C ASN A 285 49.85 -22.83 -7.00
#